data_b5a69a0731db1b08476de3e55fa6da6b
#
_entry.id   b5a69a0731db1b08476de3e55fa6da6b
#
_cell.length_a   1.000
_cell.length_b   1.000
_cell.length_c   1.000
_cell.angle_alpha   90.00
_cell.angle_beta   90.00
_cell.angle_gamma   90.00
#
_symmetry.space_group_name_H-M   'P 1'
#
loop_
_entity.id
_entity.type
_entity.pdbx_description
1 polymer ?
#
loop_
_entity_poly.entity_id
_entity_poly.type
_entity_poly.pdbx_seq_one_letter_code
_entity_poly.pdbx_strand_id
1 'polypeptide(L)'
;MKKYKLSKAYTREFEGITLHRVEALYSFNDVVKGDLGGWVESENNLSQSGDCWIYNNGMVMENAIVYDNAKVMDNAHIYENGNVYGNAIVADSVIVCDNATVANYAKVSGMAKITGNSFILDHAKVRSRAIIADNSKVIDFGLVMGNSLLSGSSKVTEHGIVMGSAKITGNTVIGSKAVIANNVIISSSDNVMTIPVYMNNKQLLLTFYRSDTDNDIYITSNYYTNYGTIGDFKYKIFRTYHSSDPTYRSCISAINIAEASLRVKKR
;
A
#
# COMPACT_ATOMS: atom_id res chain seq x y z
N MET A 1 -36.37 -3.30 1.75
CA MET A 1 -36.47 -3.19 0.27
C MET A 1 -35.13 -3.59 -0.30
N LYS A 2 -35.06 -4.41 -1.37
CA LYS A 2 -33.78 -4.76 -2.01
C LYS A 2 -33.19 -3.54 -2.72
N LYS A 3 -31.90 -3.27 -2.55
CA LYS A 3 -31.17 -2.19 -3.17
C LYS A 3 -30.94 -2.46 -4.67
N TYR A 4 -30.65 -3.70 -5.00
CA TYR A 4 -30.39 -4.16 -6.36
C TYR A 4 -30.96 -5.55 -6.59
N LYS A 5 -31.00 -5.96 -7.85
CA LYS A 5 -31.25 -7.34 -8.31
C LYS A 5 -30.12 -7.82 -9.19
N LEU A 6 -29.98 -9.11 -9.36
CA LEU A 6 -29.11 -9.72 -10.36
C LEU A 6 -29.83 -9.73 -11.71
N SER A 7 -29.18 -9.19 -12.72
CA SER A 7 -29.74 -9.21 -14.07
C SER A 7 -29.74 -10.63 -14.65
N LYS A 8 -30.85 -11.07 -15.20
CA LYS A 8 -30.96 -12.32 -15.97
C LYS A 8 -30.53 -12.14 -17.42
N ALA A 9 -30.57 -10.91 -17.95
CA ALA A 9 -30.24 -10.59 -19.31
C ALA A 9 -28.72 -10.38 -19.53
N TYR A 10 -28.02 -9.95 -18.51
CA TYR A 10 -26.58 -9.66 -18.59
C TYR A 10 -25.82 -10.64 -17.70
N THR A 11 -25.36 -11.72 -18.30
CA THR A 11 -24.52 -12.75 -17.67
C THR A 11 -23.25 -12.92 -18.50
N ARG A 12 -22.20 -13.40 -17.85
CA ARG A 12 -20.96 -13.83 -18.51
C ARG A 12 -20.31 -14.97 -17.77
N GLU A 13 -19.58 -15.80 -18.48
CA GLU A 13 -18.72 -16.83 -17.88
C GLU A 13 -17.32 -16.26 -17.63
N PHE A 14 -16.76 -16.52 -16.46
CA PHE A 14 -15.41 -16.19 -16.09
C PHE A 14 -14.81 -17.34 -15.25
N GLU A 15 -13.77 -17.98 -15.75
CA GLU A 15 -13.09 -19.14 -15.09
C GLU A 15 -14.05 -20.26 -14.62
N GLY A 16 -15.13 -20.50 -15.38
CA GLY A 16 -16.13 -21.50 -15.06
C GLY A 16 -17.22 -21.04 -14.08
N ILE A 17 -17.20 -19.77 -13.68
CA ILE A 17 -18.20 -19.13 -12.80
C ILE A 17 -19.13 -18.27 -13.63
N THR A 18 -20.43 -18.44 -13.47
CA THR A 18 -21.42 -17.55 -14.09
C THR A 18 -21.60 -16.29 -13.27
N LEU A 19 -21.26 -15.14 -13.85
CA LEU A 19 -21.42 -13.83 -13.24
C LEU A 19 -22.64 -13.10 -13.80
N HIS A 20 -23.31 -12.34 -12.95
CA HIS A 20 -24.48 -11.52 -13.24
C HIS A 20 -24.19 -10.05 -13.01
N ARG A 21 -24.64 -9.17 -13.90
CA ARG A 21 -24.62 -7.73 -13.59
C ARG A 21 -25.62 -7.39 -12.49
N VAL A 22 -25.23 -6.48 -11.62
CA VAL A 22 -26.14 -5.89 -10.64
C VAL A 22 -26.91 -4.74 -11.29
N GLU A 23 -28.22 -4.60 -10.97
CA GLU A 23 -29.09 -3.53 -11.48
C GLU A 23 -29.76 -2.84 -10.31
N ALA A 24 -29.57 -1.52 -10.16
CA ALA A 24 -30.11 -0.73 -9.06
C ALA A 24 -31.64 -0.65 -9.10
N LEU A 25 -32.31 -0.93 -8.00
CA LEU A 25 -33.77 -0.88 -7.87
C LEU A 25 -34.31 0.47 -7.39
N TYR A 26 -33.45 1.29 -6.77
CA TYR A 26 -33.71 2.69 -6.40
C TYR A 26 -32.42 3.48 -6.43
N SER A 27 -32.52 4.81 -6.40
CA SER A 27 -31.35 5.68 -6.41
C SER A 27 -30.77 5.82 -5.00
N PHE A 28 -29.45 5.75 -4.86
CA PHE A 28 -28.70 5.94 -3.62
C PHE A 28 -27.30 6.49 -3.94
N ASN A 29 -26.80 7.38 -3.12
CA ASN A 29 -25.53 8.04 -3.33
C ASN A 29 -25.39 8.55 -4.79
N ASP A 30 -24.40 8.08 -5.55
CA ASP A 30 -24.12 8.41 -6.95
C ASP A 30 -24.69 7.39 -7.96
N VAL A 31 -25.50 6.43 -7.50
CA VAL A 31 -26.16 5.41 -8.32
C VAL A 31 -27.62 5.77 -8.56
N VAL A 32 -28.09 5.75 -9.81
CA VAL A 32 -29.47 6.04 -10.19
C VAL A 32 -30.24 4.73 -10.40
N LYS A 33 -31.54 4.74 -10.08
CA LYS A 33 -32.42 3.59 -10.37
C LYS A 33 -32.32 3.14 -11.82
N GLY A 34 -32.06 1.86 -12.02
CA GLY A 34 -31.86 1.25 -13.34
C GLY A 34 -30.39 1.19 -13.79
N ASP A 35 -29.46 1.83 -13.07
CA ASP A 35 -28.05 1.71 -13.40
C ASP A 35 -27.58 0.27 -13.32
N LEU A 36 -26.78 -0.12 -14.30
CA LEU A 36 -26.08 -1.39 -14.33
C LEU A 36 -24.69 -1.23 -13.68
N GLY A 37 -24.51 -1.92 -12.58
CA GLY A 37 -23.21 -1.99 -11.90
C GLY A 37 -22.29 -3.07 -12.48
N GLY A 38 -21.31 -3.52 -11.69
CA GLY A 38 -20.37 -4.58 -12.06
C GLY A 38 -20.97 -5.98 -12.00
N TRP A 39 -20.10 -6.97 -11.77
CA TRP A 39 -20.41 -8.37 -11.90
C TRP A 39 -20.27 -9.09 -10.57
N VAL A 40 -21.24 -9.90 -10.22
CA VAL A 40 -21.20 -10.78 -9.02
C VAL A 40 -21.64 -12.18 -9.40
N GLU A 41 -21.15 -13.17 -8.68
CA GLU A 41 -21.62 -14.56 -8.79
C GLU A 41 -22.99 -14.73 -8.14
N SER A 42 -23.20 -14.14 -6.98
CA SER A 42 -24.44 -14.26 -6.22
C SER A 42 -24.78 -12.99 -5.45
N GLU A 43 -25.98 -12.95 -4.83
CA GLU A 43 -26.36 -11.84 -3.95
C GLU A 43 -25.51 -11.76 -2.66
N ASN A 44 -24.77 -12.82 -2.31
CA ASN A 44 -23.88 -12.81 -1.15
C ASN A 44 -22.64 -11.92 -1.34
N ASN A 45 -22.24 -11.68 -2.59
CA ASN A 45 -21.02 -10.93 -2.89
C ASN A 45 -21.15 -9.41 -2.69
N LEU A 46 -22.38 -8.87 -2.68
CA LEU A 46 -22.64 -7.44 -2.51
C LEU A 46 -23.77 -7.25 -1.49
N SER A 47 -23.52 -6.48 -0.44
CA SER A 47 -24.54 -6.22 0.57
C SER A 47 -25.74 -5.44 0.01
N GLN A 48 -26.93 -5.83 0.41
CA GLN A 48 -28.18 -5.09 0.15
C GLN A 48 -28.31 -3.84 1.04
N SER A 49 -27.48 -3.72 2.09
CA SER A 49 -27.45 -2.58 3.01
C SER A 49 -26.29 -1.64 2.69
N GLY A 50 -26.37 -0.40 3.16
CA GLY A 50 -25.36 0.62 2.92
C GLY A 50 -25.30 1.07 1.45
N ASP A 51 -24.30 1.89 1.14
CA ASP A 51 -24.12 2.50 -0.20
C ASP A 51 -23.04 1.79 -1.02
N CYS A 52 -22.61 0.58 -0.62
CA CYS A 52 -21.63 -0.18 -1.38
C CYS A 52 -22.10 -0.47 -2.80
N TRP A 53 -21.19 -0.38 -3.76
CA TRP A 53 -21.47 -0.65 -5.15
C TRP A 53 -20.25 -1.15 -5.92
N ILE A 54 -20.53 -1.98 -6.92
CA ILE A 54 -19.52 -2.44 -7.87
C ILE A 54 -19.78 -1.69 -9.18
N TYR A 55 -18.79 -0.98 -9.68
CA TYR A 55 -18.89 -0.15 -10.87
C TYR A 55 -18.23 -0.82 -12.08
N ASN A 56 -18.63 -0.40 -13.26
CA ASN A 56 -18.01 -0.73 -14.55
C ASN A 56 -17.86 -2.26 -14.76
N ASN A 57 -16.62 -2.75 -14.83
CA ASN A 57 -16.30 -4.15 -15.02
C ASN A 57 -15.80 -4.85 -13.74
N GLY A 58 -15.89 -4.18 -12.60
CA GLY A 58 -15.52 -4.78 -11.31
C GLY A 58 -16.21 -6.13 -11.11
N MET A 59 -15.51 -7.10 -10.56
CA MET A 59 -15.99 -8.47 -10.33
C MET A 59 -15.82 -8.86 -8.88
N VAL A 60 -16.87 -9.46 -8.31
CA VAL A 60 -16.84 -10.05 -6.97
C VAL A 60 -17.46 -11.43 -7.03
N MET A 61 -16.74 -12.46 -6.62
CA MET A 61 -17.17 -13.84 -6.78
C MET A 61 -16.72 -14.71 -5.62
N GLU A 62 -17.14 -15.96 -5.64
CA GLU A 62 -16.88 -16.96 -4.58
C GLU A 62 -17.38 -16.46 -3.22
N ASN A 63 -16.57 -16.52 -2.17
CA ASN A 63 -16.94 -16.08 -0.83
C ASN A 63 -16.59 -14.60 -0.57
N ALA A 64 -16.11 -13.88 -1.58
CA ALA A 64 -15.75 -12.47 -1.42
C ALA A 64 -16.98 -11.59 -1.18
N ILE A 65 -16.84 -10.60 -0.32
CA ILE A 65 -17.95 -9.75 0.11
C ILE A 65 -17.57 -8.27 0.05
N VAL A 66 -18.50 -7.46 -0.52
CA VAL A 66 -18.42 -5.99 -0.51
C VAL A 66 -19.62 -5.44 0.28
N TYR A 67 -19.38 -4.63 1.32
CA TYR A 67 -20.43 -4.11 2.19
C TYR A 67 -20.16 -2.70 2.72
N ASP A 68 -21.06 -2.17 3.56
CA ASP A 68 -21.11 -0.77 4.04
C ASP A 68 -21.19 0.24 2.88
N ASN A 69 -20.18 1.07 2.67
CA ASN A 69 -20.11 2.10 1.62
C ASN A 69 -18.93 1.85 0.65
N ALA A 70 -18.39 0.64 0.62
CA ALA A 70 -17.21 0.32 -0.17
C ALA A 70 -17.51 0.39 -1.68
N LYS A 71 -16.51 0.79 -2.46
CA LYS A 71 -16.58 0.90 -3.91
C LYS A 71 -15.54 0.00 -4.56
N VAL A 72 -16.00 -0.89 -5.43
CA VAL A 72 -15.16 -1.71 -6.31
C VAL A 72 -15.36 -1.22 -7.73
N MET A 73 -14.32 -0.81 -8.42
CA MET A 73 -14.42 -0.05 -9.67
C MET A 73 -13.52 -0.62 -10.76
N ASP A 74 -13.81 -0.18 -11.98
CA ASP A 74 -13.03 -0.44 -13.19
C ASP A 74 -12.90 -1.94 -13.49
N ASN A 75 -11.71 -2.53 -13.47
CA ASN A 75 -11.46 -3.94 -13.70
C ASN A 75 -10.94 -4.64 -12.42
N ALA A 76 -11.31 -4.15 -11.25
CA ALA A 76 -10.89 -4.76 -9.99
C ALA A 76 -11.59 -6.12 -9.77
N HIS A 77 -10.84 -7.12 -9.32
CA HIS A 77 -11.32 -8.47 -9.02
C HIS A 77 -11.18 -8.79 -7.55
N ILE A 78 -12.28 -9.16 -6.92
CA ILE A 78 -12.32 -9.59 -5.52
C ILE A 78 -12.86 -11.02 -5.52
N TYR A 79 -12.10 -11.98 -5.01
CA TYR A 79 -12.50 -13.37 -5.03
C TYR A 79 -11.96 -14.17 -3.84
N GLU A 80 -12.21 -15.47 -3.79
CA GLU A 80 -11.96 -16.31 -2.62
C GLU A 80 -12.67 -15.76 -1.38
N ASN A 81 -11.96 -15.40 -0.32
CA ASN A 81 -12.53 -14.80 0.89
C ASN A 81 -12.18 -13.30 1.03
N GLY A 82 -11.89 -12.62 -0.08
CA GLY A 82 -11.55 -11.20 -0.10
C GLY A 82 -12.67 -10.31 0.46
N ASN A 83 -12.35 -9.40 1.38
CA ASN A 83 -13.32 -8.51 2.02
C ASN A 83 -13.02 -7.05 1.72
N VAL A 84 -14.04 -6.30 1.26
CA VAL A 84 -13.94 -4.85 1.03
C VAL A 84 -15.10 -4.15 1.73
N TYR A 85 -14.82 -3.28 2.73
CA TYR A 85 -15.89 -2.66 3.50
C TYR A 85 -15.54 -1.26 4.03
N GLY A 86 -16.45 -0.67 4.81
CA GLY A 86 -16.34 0.71 5.27
C GLY A 86 -16.50 1.68 4.10
N ASN A 87 -15.60 2.64 3.97
CA ASN A 87 -15.54 3.59 2.85
C ASN A 87 -14.34 3.27 1.92
N ALA A 88 -13.94 2.01 1.85
CA ALA A 88 -12.79 1.58 1.06
C ALA A 88 -13.05 1.71 -0.45
N ILE A 89 -12.01 2.01 -1.21
CA ILE A 89 -12.06 2.10 -2.65
C ILE A 89 -11.01 1.16 -3.25
N VAL A 90 -11.46 0.24 -4.08
CA VAL A 90 -10.61 -0.67 -4.87
C VAL A 90 -10.90 -0.43 -6.34
N ALA A 91 -9.91 0.03 -7.11
CA ALA A 91 -10.09 0.51 -8.47
C ALA A 91 -8.98 0.02 -9.43
N ASP A 92 -9.11 0.35 -10.70
CA ASP A 92 -8.22 -0.03 -11.79
C ASP A 92 -8.21 -1.58 -12.00
N SER A 93 -7.05 -2.22 -12.01
CA SER A 93 -6.88 -3.66 -12.20
C SER A 93 -6.35 -4.35 -10.93
N VAL A 94 -6.85 -3.94 -9.78
CA VAL A 94 -6.48 -4.50 -8.48
C VAL A 94 -7.06 -5.90 -8.31
N ILE A 95 -6.29 -6.76 -7.64
CA ILE A 95 -6.73 -8.07 -7.19
C ILE A 95 -6.74 -8.09 -5.66
N VAL A 96 -7.87 -8.53 -5.06
CA VAL A 96 -7.98 -8.83 -3.62
C VAL A 96 -8.47 -10.27 -3.49
N CYS A 97 -7.66 -11.14 -2.92
CA CYS A 97 -7.95 -12.58 -2.84
C CYS A 97 -7.45 -13.22 -1.54
N ASP A 98 -7.56 -14.53 -1.42
CA ASP A 98 -7.33 -15.28 -0.18
C ASP A 98 -8.24 -14.75 0.96
N ASN A 99 -7.66 -14.39 2.09
CA ASN A 99 -8.38 -13.80 3.23
C ASN A 99 -8.06 -12.30 3.39
N ALA A 100 -7.67 -11.64 2.31
CA ALA A 100 -7.25 -10.24 2.35
C ALA A 100 -8.42 -9.29 2.64
N THR A 101 -8.14 -8.24 3.36
CA THR A 101 -9.13 -7.23 3.77
C THR A 101 -8.70 -5.82 3.37
N VAL A 102 -9.60 -5.09 2.71
CA VAL A 102 -9.45 -3.65 2.43
C VAL A 102 -10.61 -2.91 3.07
N ALA A 103 -10.35 -2.05 4.06
CA ALA A 103 -11.44 -1.45 4.84
C ALA A 103 -11.21 -0.01 5.28
N ASN A 104 -12.21 0.54 5.94
CA ASN A 104 -12.27 1.91 6.44
C ASN A 104 -12.21 2.92 5.28
N TYR A 105 -11.19 3.77 5.21
CA TYR A 105 -10.96 4.75 4.13
C TYR A 105 -9.79 4.37 3.22
N ALA A 106 -9.37 3.11 3.25
CA ALA A 106 -8.25 2.61 2.47
C ALA A 106 -8.50 2.74 0.96
N LYS A 107 -7.45 3.00 0.20
CA LYS A 107 -7.51 3.13 -1.26
C LYS A 107 -6.47 2.23 -1.91
N VAL A 108 -6.94 1.31 -2.73
CA VAL A 108 -6.08 0.40 -3.50
C VAL A 108 -6.32 0.63 -4.98
N SER A 109 -5.26 0.85 -5.76
CA SER A 109 -5.36 1.18 -7.18
C SER A 109 -4.16 0.69 -8.01
N GLY A 110 -4.27 0.82 -9.33
CA GLY A 110 -3.27 0.35 -10.28
C GLY A 110 -3.42 -1.14 -10.58
N MET A 111 -2.34 -1.87 -10.52
CA MET A 111 -2.28 -3.33 -10.71
C MET A 111 -1.82 -4.02 -9.41
N ALA A 112 -2.19 -3.46 -8.27
CA ALA A 112 -1.79 -3.99 -6.98
C ALA A 112 -2.46 -5.33 -6.70
N LYS A 113 -1.74 -6.22 -5.98
CA LYS A 113 -2.27 -7.50 -5.51
C LYS A 113 -2.24 -7.53 -3.99
N ILE A 114 -3.40 -7.78 -3.38
CA ILE A 114 -3.60 -7.92 -1.94
C ILE A 114 -4.03 -9.35 -1.69
N THR A 115 -3.24 -10.13 -0.95
CA THR A 115 -3.40 -11.58 -0.84
C THR A 115 -2.99 -12.08 0.56
N GLY A 116 -3.17 -13.38 0.83
CA GLY A 116 -2.92 -13.96 2.14
C GLY A 116 -3.92 -13.48 3.20
N ASN A 117 -3.46 -13.27 4.40
CA ASN A 117 -4.26 -12.69 5.51
C ASN A 117 -3.91 -11.21 5.69
N SER A 118 -3.68 -10.49 4.61
CA SER A 118 -3.21 -9.12 4.68
C SER A 118 -4.34 -8.10 4.92
N PHE A 119 -3.98 -6.96 5.50
CA PHE A 119 -4.92 -5.90 5.84
C PHE A 119 -4.47 -4.54 5.29
N ILE A 120 -5.37 -3.87 4.58
CA ILE A 120 -5.21 -2.49 4.16
C ILE A 120 -6.33 -1.68 4.83
N LEU A 121 -5.99 -0.91 5.85
CA LEU A 121 -6.99 -0.28 6.74
C LEU A 121 -6.79 1.23 6.85
N ASP A 122 -7.71 1.87 7.51
CA ASP A 122 -7.71 3.29 7.85
C ASP A 122 -7.60 4.20 6.60
N HIS A 123 -6.61 5.07 6.51
CA HIS A 123 -6.35 5.93 5.36
C HIS A 123 -5.20 5.43 4.48
N ALA A 124 -4.83 4.16 4.64
CA ALA A 124 -3.73 3.53 3.91
C ALA A 124 -3.94 3.56 2.40
N LYS A 125 -2.83 3.59 1.67
CA LYS A 125 -2.84 3.61 0.20
C LYS A 125 -1.89 2.57 -0.36
N VAL A 126 -2.40 1.76 -1.28
CA VAL A 126 -1.59 0.81 -2.07
C VAL A 126 -1.80 1.11 -3.54
N ARG A 127 -0.70 1.27 -4.31
CA ARG A 127 -0.78 1.73 -5.70
C ARG A 127 0.22 1.00 -6.60
N SER A 128 0.06 1.23 -7.91
CA SER A 128 0.94 0.73 -8.96
C SER A 128 0.92 -0.81 -9.02
N ARG A 129 2.06 -1.50 -8.96
CA ARG A 129 2.17 -2.96 -8.99
C ARG A 129 2.61 -3.53 -7.64
N ALA A 130 2.27 -2.84 -6.56
CA ALA A 130 2.64 -3.28 -5.22
C ALA A 130 1.92 -4.60 -4.87
N ILE A 131 2.64 -5.47 -4.17
CA ILE A 131 2.11 -6.74 -3.68
C ILE A 131 2.14 -6.70 -2.15
N ILE A 132 0.99 -6.95 -1.53
CA ILE A 132 0.85 -7.12 -0.09
C ILE A 132 0.39 -8.55 0.15
N ALA A 133 1.18 -9.33 0.87
CA ALA A 133 1.00 -10.77 1.00
C ALA A 133 1.17 -11.23 2.46
N ASP A 134 0.89 -12.51 2.68
CA ASP A 134 1.00 -13.20 3.96
C ASP A 134 0.14 -12.54 5.06
N ASN A 135 0.74 -12.14 6.20
CA ASN A 135 0.06 -11.45 7.29
C ASN A 135 0.40 -9.95 7.35
N SER A 136 0.80 -9.38 6.21
CA SER A 136 1.28 -8.00 6.14
C SER A 136 0.16 -6.97 6.33
N LYS A 137 0.51 -5.79 6.82
CA LYS A 137 -0.46 -4.72 7.09
C LYS A 137 0.01 -3.38 6.54
N VAL A 138 -0.90 -2.67 5.89
CA VAL A 138 -0.73 -1.23 5.55
C VAL A 138 -1.87 -0.50 6.24
N ILE A 139 -1.57 0.31 7.25
CA ILE A 139 -2.57 0.93 8.12
C ILE A 139 -2.27 2.41 8.34
N ASP A 140 -3.15 3.09 9.04
CA ASP A 140 -3.08 4.54 9.30
C ASP A 140 -3.00 5.34 7.98
N PHE A 141 -1.90 6.05 7.74
CA PHE A 141 -1.60 6.78 6.49
C PHE A 141 -0.45 6.12 5.70
N GLY A 142 -0.17 4.84 5.95
CA GLY A 142 0.88 4.09 5.25
C GLY A 142 0.66 4.11 3.74
N LEU A 143 1.75 4.23 2.98
CA LEU A 143 1.75 4.22 1.52
C LEU A 143 2.70 3.16 0.98
N VAL A 144 2.19 2.27 0.14
CA VAL A 144 3.00 1.29 -0.58
C VAL A 144 2.75 1.44 -2.07
N MET A 145 3.82 1.58 -2.87
CA MET A 145 3.69 1.79 -4.31
C MET A 145 4.91 1.30 -5.10
N GLY A 146 4.86 1.45 -6.42
CA GLY A 146 5.90 0.93 -7.32
C GLY A 146 5.72 -0.57 -7.55
N ASN A 147 6.82 -1.31 -7.58
CA ASN A 147 6.87 -2.77 -7.66
C ASN A 147 7.25 -3.38 -6.29
N SER A 148 6.85 -2.72 -5.20
CA SER A 148 7.22 -3.11 -3.85
C SER A 148 6.50 -4.38 -3.40
N LEU A 149 7.13 -5.15 -2.53
CA LEU A 149 6.57 -6.34 -1.90
C LEU A 149 6.58 -6.16 -0.37
N LEU A 150 5.44 -6.36 0.25
CA LEU A 150 5.32 -6.62 1.68
C LEU A 150 4.95 -8.09 1.88
N SER A 151 5.68 -8.79 2.75
CA SER A 151 5.43 -10.21 3.06
C SER A 151 5.77 -10.54 4.53
N GLY A 152 5.48 -11.76 4.96
CA GLY A 152 5.61 -12.16 6.35
C GLY A 152 4.57 -11.49 7.23
N SER A 153 5.00 -10.87 8.32
CA SER A 153 4.15 -10.05 9.21
C SER A 153 4.58 -8.58 9.19
N SER A 154 5.08 -8.13 8.05
CA SER A 154 5.57 -6.75 7.91
C SER A 154 4.43 -5.73 7.96
N LYS A 155 4.75 -4.53 8.42
CA LYS A 155 3.76 -3.46 8.61
C LYS A 155 4.27 -2.12 8.10
N VAL A 156 3.44 -1.41 7.32
CA VAL A 156 3.62 0.01 7.00
C VAL A 156 2.52 0.78 7.71
N THR A 157 2.89 1.74 8.55
CA THR A 157 1.99 2.40 9.50
C THR A 157 2.30 3.89 9.63
N GLU A 158 1.50 4.62 10.37
CA GLU A 158 1.64 6.07 10.54
C GLU A 158 1.70 6.77 9.16
N HIS A 159 2.85 7.35 8.81
CA HIS A 159 3.13 7.95 7.51
C HIS A 159 4.32 7.27 6.82
N GLY A 160 4.58 6.00 7.13
CA GLY A 160 5.62 5.20 6.48
C GLY A 160 5.34 5.01 4.98
N ILE A 161 6.39 5.00 4.18
CA ILE A 161 6.30 4.89 2.72
C ILE A 161 7.27 3.84 2.23
N VAL A 162 6.76 2.93 1.41
CA VAL A 162 7.55 1.93 0.70
C VAL A 162 7.31 2.08 -0.79
N MET A 163 8.37 2.26 -1.57
CA MET A 163 8.30 2.53 -2.99
C MET A 163 9.47 1.90 -3.79
N GLY A 164 9.47 2.13 -5.10
CA GLY A 164 10.47 1.54 -5.99
C GLY A 164 10.22 0.04 -6.19
N SER A 165 11.21 -0.78 -5.90
CA SER A 165 11.14 -2.25 -5.89
C SER A 165 11.58 -2.84 -4.54
N ALA A 166 11.33 -2.09 -3.47
CA ALA A 166 11.72 -2.51 -2.12
C ALA A 166 10.91 -3.72 -1.66
N LYS A 167 11.57 -4.64 -0.98
CA LYS A 167 10.95 -5.82 -0.36
C LYS A 167 11.07 -5.72 1.15
N ILE A 168 9.94 -5.64 1.82
CA ILE A 168 9.84 -5.60 3.29
C ILE A 168 9.30 -6.94 3.74
N THR A 169 10.04 -7.65 4.60
CA THR A 169 9.75 -9.03 4.98
C THR A 169 9.83 -9.21 6.51
N GLY A 170 9.60 -10.42 6.97
CA GLY A 170 9.67 -10.74 8.40
C GLY A 170 8.64 -9.98 9.22
N ASN A 171 9.05 -9.45 10.36
CA ASN A 171 8.22 -8.64 11.27
C ASN A 171 8.57 -7.14 11.17
N THR A 172 9.10 -6.69 10.03
CA THR A 172 9.59 -5.33 9.84
C THR A 172 8.46 -4.31 9.92
N VAL A 173 8.66 -3.24 10.67
CA VAL A 173 7.74 -2.10 10.78
C VAL A 173 8.37 -0.86 10.14
N ILE A 174 7.67 -0.28 9.18
CA ILE A 174 8.03 0.99 8.53
C ILE A 174 6.98 2.04 8.97
N GLY A 175 7.39 2.96 9.83
CA GLY A 175 6.53 4.01 10.38
C GLY A 175 7.26 5.34 10.50
N SER A 176 6.79 6.23 11.35
CA SER A 176 7.43 7.52 11.72
C SER A 176 7.90 8.35 10.51
N LYS A 177 7.12 8.37 9.44
CA LYS A 177 7.45 9.08 8.17
C LYS A 177 8.72 8.54 7.46
N ALA A 178 9.14 7.31 7.78
CA ALA A 178 10.24 6.66 7.07
C ALA A 178 9.89 6.45 5.59
N VAL A 179 10.85 6.66 4.72
CA VAL A 179 10.70 6.44 3.28
C VAL A 179 11.72 5.40 2.83
N ILE A 180 11.25 4.25 2.40
CA ILE A 180 12.08 3.19 1.82
C ILE A 180 11.88 3.18 0.31
N ALA A 181 12.97 3.28 -0.42
CA ALA A 181 12.99 3.25 -1.88
C ALA A 181 14.05 2.26 -2.39
N ASN A 182 14.31 2.28 -3.69
CA ASN A 182 15.29 1.44 -4.36
C ASN A 182 14.87 -0.06 -4.45
N ASN A 183 15.81 -0.87 -4.89
CA ASN A 183 15.69 -2.32 -4.94
C ASN A 183 16.42 -2.94 -3.73
N VAL A 184 15.82 -2.82 -2.56
CA VAL A 184 16.41 -3.28 -1.29
C VAL A 184 15.54 -4.35 -0.65
N ILE A 185 16.13 -5.19 0.19
CA ILE A 185 15.42 -6.12 1.05
C ILE A 185 15.67 -5.72 2.51
N ILE A 186 14.60 -5.59 3.29
CA ILE A 186 14.66 -5.26 4.71
C ILE A 186 13.81 -6.28 5.47
N SER A 187 14.44 -7.05 6.35
CA SER A 187 13.79 -8.10 7.15
C SER A 187 13.70 -7.78 8.66
N SER A 188 14.25 -6.65 9.08
CA SER A 188 14.18 -6.18 10.48
C SER A 188 13.97 -4.68 10.57
N SER A 189 13.14 -4.25 11.52
CA SER A 189 12.96 -2.84 11.87
C SER A 189 14.25 -2.18 12.38
N ASP A 190 15.16 -2.95 12.96
CA ASP A 190 16.47 -2.46 13.43
C ASP A 190 17.35 -1.98 12.27
N ASN A 191 17.01 -2.34 11.04
CA ASN A 191 17.69 -1.88 9.83
C ASN A 191 17.18 -0.54 9.31
N VAL A 192 16.26 0.13 10.01
CA VAL A 192 15.65 1.39 9.58
C VAL A 192 15.68 2.40 10.70
N MET A 193 16.13 3.61 10.41
CA MET A 193 16.05 4.73 11.35
C MET A 193 15.78 6.04 10.62
N THR A 194 15.12 6.96 11.30
CA THR A 194 14.87 8.32 10.83
C THR A 194 15.60 9.31 11.71
N ILE A 195 16.28 10.27 11.08
CA ILE A 195 17.04 11.30 11.78
C ILE A 195 16.65 12.67 11.21
N PRO A 196 16.20 13.62 12.04
CA PRO A 196 16.02 14.98 11.60
C PRO A 196 17.37 15.66 11.32
N VAL A 197 17.47 16.32 10.17
CA VAL A 197 18.64 17.09 9.79
C VAL A 197 18.24 18.51 9.38
N TYR A 198 19.18 19.46 9.53
CA TYR A 198 19.03 20.81 9.02
C TYR A 198 19.79 20.92 7.70
N MET A 199 19.09 21.15 6.61
CA MET A 199 19.68 21.19 5.26
C MET A 199 19.06 22.32 4.44
N ASN A 200 19.90 23.21 3.89
CA ASN A 200 19.47 24.38 3.11
C ASN A 200 18.41 25.23 3.84
N ASN A 201 18.64 25.55 5.11
CA ASN A 201 17.73 26.32 5.98
C ASN A 201 16.35 25.67 6.19
N LYS A 202 16.24 24.36 5.97
CA LYS A 202 15.01 23.58 6.20
C LYS A 202 15.30 22.37 7.07
N GLN A 203 14.34 22.04 7.91
CA GLN A 203 14.38 20.76 8.64
C GLN A 203 13.85 19.66 7.71
N LEU A 204 14.65 18.63 7.48
CA LEU A 204 14.30 17.43 6.75
C LEU A 204 14.33 16.23 7.69
N LEU A 205 13.56 15.20 7.37
CA LEU A 205 13.69 13.91 7.99
C LEU A 205 14.38 12.98 6.99
N LEU A 206 15.57 12.53 7.32
CA LEU A 206 16.29 11.52 6.53
C LEU A 206 15.95 10.14 7.08
N THR A 207 15.68 9.21 6.18
CA THR A 207 15.58 7.79 6.49
C THR A 207 16.85 7.11 6.04
N PHE A 208 17.53 6.47 6.99
CA PHE A 208 18.68 5.60 6.78
C PHE A 208 18.18 4.16 6.90
N TYR A 209 18.49 3.32 5.95
CA TYR A 209 18.09 1.92 6.00
C TYR A 209 19.15 1.02 5.39
N ARG A 210 19.45 -0.07 6.08
CA ARG A 210 20.40 -1.07 5.64
C ARG A 210 19.68 -2.16 4.88
N SER A 211 20.17 -2.45 3.68
CA SER A 211 19.69 -3.55 2.86
C SER A 211 20.30 -4.87 3.29
N ASP A 212 19.49 -5.92 3.36
CA ASP A 212 19.98 -7.27 3.64
C ASP A 212 20.66 -7.91 2.41
N THR A 213 20.53 -7.30 1.22
CA THR A 213 21.08 -7.84 -0.04
C THR A 213 22.58 -7.59 -0.17
N ASP A 214 23.01 -6.35 0.06
CA ASP A 214 24.39 -5.88 -0.15
C ASP A 214 25.02 -5.34 1.15
N ASN A 215 24.22 -5.28 2.21
CA ASN A 215 24.60 -4.76 3.51
C ASN A 215 25.00 -3.27 3.51
N ASP A 216 24.63 -2.55 2.45
CA ASP A 216 24.84 -1.12 2.34
C ASP A 216 23.74 -0.33 3.04
N ILE A 217 24.06 0.90 3.44
CA ILE A 217 23.10 1.83 4.05
C ILE A 217 22.66 2.83 2.99
N TYR A 218 21.36 2.85 2.71
CA TYR A 218 20.72 3.77 1.77
C TYR A 218 20.08 4.94 2.50
N ILE A 219 19.90 6.06 1.80
CA ILE A 219 19.35 7.27 2.37
C ILE A 219 18.27 7.85 1.47
N THR A 220 17.14 8.18 2.08
CA THR A 220 16.05 8.94 1.44
C THR A 220 15.61 10.09 2.35
N SER A 221 14.82 11.01 1.83
CA SER A 221 14.19 12.07 2.62
C SER A 221 12.66 11.93 2.61
N ASN A 222 12.02 12.60 3.57
CA ASN A 222 10.55 12.73 3.62
C ASN A 222 9.94 13.50 2.43
N TYR A 223 10.76 14.09 1.56
CA TYR A 223 10.35 14.66 0.27
C TYR A 223 10.61 13.72 -0.90
N TYR A 224 10.76 12.41 -0.64
CA TYR A 224 11.01 11.35 -1.64
C TYR A 224 12.34 11.48 -2.40
N THR A 225 13.25 12.31 -1.92
CA THR A 225 14.58 12.41 -2.53
C THR A 225 15.40 11.18 -2.16
N ASN A 226 15.83 10.44 -3.17
CA ASN A 226 16.76 9.33 -3.02
C ASN A 226 18.18 9.86 -3.16
N TYR A 227 18.99 9.67 -2.13
CA TYR A 227 20.40 10.10 -2.10
C TYR A 227 21.39 8.97 -2.44
N GLY A 228 20.88 7.77 -2.73
CA GLY A 228 21.73 6.60 -2.96
C GLY A 228 22.25 5.97 -1.66
N THR A 229 23.46 5.43 -1.71
CA THR A 229 24.14 4.88 -0.55
C THR A 229 24.66 5.97 0.41
N ILE A 230 25.04 5.57 1.60
CA ILE A 230 25.69 6.48 2.57
C ILE A 230 26.99 7.05 2.02
N GLY A 231 27.71 6.31 1.18
CA GLY A 231 28.90 6.76 0.47
C GLY A 231 28.60 7.87 -0.54
N ASP A 232 27.55 7.70 -1.36
CA ASP A 232 27.10 8.69 -2.33
C ASP A 232 26.68 9.98 -1.63
N PHE A 233 25.95 9.86 -0.52
CA PHE A 233 25.49 11.01 0.24
C PHE A 233 26.65 11.75 0.91
N LYS A 234 27.62 11.05 1.51
CA LYS A 234 28.86 11.64 2.04
C LYS A 234 29.60 12.44 0.96
N TYR A 235 29.81 11.83 -0.19
CA TYR A 235 30.50 12.47 -1.30
C TYR A 235 29.78 13.77 -1.73
N LYS A 236 28.47 13.74 -1.83
CA LYS A 236 27.66 14.93 -2.16
C LYS A 236 27.81 16.02 -1.11
N ILE A 237 27.72 15.70 0.18
CA ILE A 237 27.84 16.66 1.29
C ILE A 237 29.25 17.28 1.31
N PHE A 238 30.32 16.50 1.17
CA PHE A 238 31.68 17.00 1.14
C PHE A 238 31.98 17.95 -0.03
N ARG A 239 31.37 17.71 -1.20
CA ARG A 239 31.54 18.58 -2.37
C ARG A 239 30.71 19.83 -2.37
N THR A 240 29.58 19.83 -1.66
CA THR A 240 28.60 20.91 -1.74
C THR A 240 28.76 21.94 -0.59
N TYR A 241 29.17 21.48 0.57
CA TYR A 241 29.18 22.31 1.77
C TYR A 241 30.57 22.36 2.41
N HIS A 242 30.96 23.56 2.90
CA HIS A 242 32.17 23.72 3.70
C HIS A 242 31.93 23.16 5.12
N SER A 243 32.98 22.69 5.79
CA SER A 243 32.90 22.09 7.13
C SER A 243 32.31 22.99 8.22
N SER A 244 32.37 24.31 8.02
CA SER A 244 31.73 25.30 8.92
C SER A 244 30.23 25.48 8.68
N ASP A 245 29.69 24.97 7.54
CA ASP A 245 28.28 25.10 7.21
C ASP A 245 27.41 24.27 8.18
N PRO A 246 26.31 24.85 8.72
CA PRO A 246 25.38 24.10 9.57
C PRO A 246 24.80 22.86 8.90
N THR A 247 24.55 22.91 7.58
CA THR A 247 24.09 21.77 6.77
C THR A 247 25.09 20.64 6.82
N TYR A 248 26.38 20.92 6.60
CA TYR A 248 27.44 19.95 6.65
C TYR A 248 27.47 19.22 7.99
N ARG A 249 27.52 20.01 9.10
CA ARG A 249 27.61 19.47 10.46
C ARG A 249 26.40 18.60 10.79
N SER A 250 25.19 19.05 10.43
CA SER A 250 23.96 18.30 10.68
C SER A 250 23.93 16.97 9.92
N CYS A 251 24.27 16.98 8.64
CA CYS A 251 24.29 15.78 7.80
C CYS A 251 25.39 14.80 8.25
N ILE A 252 26.60 15.26 8.55
CA ILE A 252 27.68 14.39 9.01
C ILE A 252 27.35 13.77 10.37
N SER A 253 26.75 14.52 11.28
CA SER A 253 26.30 13.97 12.56
C SER A 253 25.27 12.84 12.36
N ALA A 254 24.28 13.05 11.49
CA ALA A 254 23.29 12.04 11.17
C ALA A 254 23.90 10.78 10.53
N ILE A 255 24.86 10.96 9.63
CA ILE A 255 25.61 9.87 9.00
C ILE A 255 26.36 9.05 10.06
N ASN A 256 27.09 9.69 10.96
CA ASN A 256 27.85 9.02 12.00
C ASN A 256 26.94 8.20 12.94
N ILE A 257 25.78 8.75 13.32
CA ILE A 257 24.77 8.04 14.12
C ILE A 257 24.27 6.81 13.36
N ALA A 258 23.91 6.99 12.07
CA ALA A 258 23.39 5.89 11.25
C ALA A 258 24.44 4.78 11.07
N GLU A 259 25.69 5.12 10.78
CA GLU A 259 26.78 4.15 10.66
C GLU A 259 27.03 3.38 11.96
N ALA A 260 26.98 4.06 13.09
CA ALA A 260 27.17 3.41 14.39
C ALA A 260 25.99 2.47 14.74
N SER A 261 24.77 2.84 14.37
CA SER A 261 23.55 2.11 14.73
C SER A 261 23.23 0.98 13.77
N LEU A 262 23.41 1.20 12.45
CA LEU A 262 22.98 0.26 11.40
C LEU A 262 24.11 -0.68 10.92
N ARG A 263 25.37 -0.41 11.23
CA ARG A 263 26.46 -1.35 10.93
C ARG A 263 26.32 -2.62 11.75
N VAL A 264 26.43 -3.76 11.09
CA VAL A 264 26.48 -5.05 11.78
C VAL A 264 27.63 -5.03 12.78
N LYS A 265 27.35 -5.23 14.05
CA LYS A 265 28.38 -5.68 14.99
C LYS A 265 28.92 -6.97 14.40
N LYS A 266 30.16 -6.97 13.89
CA LYS A 266 30.87 -8.20 13.54
C LYS A 266 30.81 -9.10 14.79
N ARG A 267 30.06 -10.20 14.68
CA ARG A 267 30.11 -11.28 15.65
C ARG A 267 31.46 -11.98 15.54
#